data_efa7738691ef4d83c37803babdb8055a
#
_entry.id   efa7738691ef4d83c37803babdb8055a
#
_cell.length_a   1.000
_cell.length_b   1.000
_cell.length_c   1.000
_cell.angle_alpha   90.00
_cell.angle_beta   90.00
_cell.angle_gamma   90.00
#
_symmetry.space_group_name_H-M   'P 1'
#
loop_
_entity.id
_entity.type
_entity.pdbx_description
1 polymer ?
#
loop_
_entity_poly.entity_id
_entity_poly.type
_entity_poly.pdbx_seq_one_letter_code
_entity_poly.pdbx_strand_id
1 'polypeptide(L)'
;MDRAKIIVRAAVQEDAPMVAKTVAMAIGDQKALCNYCGDDYLVTLTELARNTATQYSYNYALIAEVDGVVAGAIVGYDGALLGALREGTFGVLRRTIGRIPTIADETEAGEYYLDSIAVLPEFRGQGVARELITAFCNKAFAEGHKRVGLIVDFNNHGAERLYTSLGFERVGTRIFFDHKMWHFQLEALHK
;
A
#
# COMPACT_ATOMS: atom_id res chain seq x y z
N MET A 1 3.12 -17.49 27.74
CA MET A 1 3.83 -17.21 26.47
C MET A 1 3.76 -15.72 26.28
N ASP A 2 4.90 -15.03 26.29
CA ASP A 2 4.94 -13.62 25.95
C ASP A 2 4.46 -13.45 24.51
N ARG A 3 3.62 -12.43 24.30
CA ARG A 3 3.11 -12.10 22.97
C ARG A 3 4.29 -11.55 22.15
N ALA A 4 4.50 -12.07 20.95
CA ALA A 4 5.55 -11.58 20.05
C ALA A 4 5.47 -10.04 19.94
N LYS A 5 6.61 -9.37 20.07
CA LYS A 5 6.68 -7.91 20.04
C LYS A 5 6.63 -7.41 18.59
N ILE A 6 5.52 -6.76 18.23
CA ILE A 6 5.39 -6.10 16.92
C ILE A 6 5.84 -4.64 17.06
N ILE A 7 6.75 -4.21 16.20
CA ILE A 7 7.21 -2.82 16.08
C ILE A 7 6.92 -2.35 14.65
N VAL A 8 6.33 -1.15 14.52
CA VAL A 8 6.14 -0.50 13.23
C VAL A 8 7.05 0.73 13.17
N ARG A 9 7.84 0.83 12.11
CA ARG A 9 8.76 1.95 11.87
C ARG A 9 8.63 2.49 10.45
N ALA A 10 9.13 3.70 10.21
CA ALA A 10 9.31 4.20 8.84
C ALA A 10 10.27 3.29 8.07
N ALA A 11 10.00 3.11 6.78
CA ALA A 11 10.91 2.40 5.91
C ALA A 11 12.15 3.26 5.60
N VAL A 12 13.26 2.58 5.35
CA VAL A 12 14.50 3.17 4.83
C VAL A 12 14.78 2.60 3.44
N GLN A 13 15.76 3.14 2.73
CA GLN A 13 16.03 2.73 1.34
C GLN A 13 16.37 1.23 1.21
N GLU A 14 16.98 0.66 2.24
CA GLU A 14 17.31 -0.76 2.33
C GLU A 14 16.07 -1.67 2.38
N ASP A 15 14.92 -1.13 2.80
CA ASP A 15 13.64 -1.85 2.82
C ASP A 15 12.95 -1.90 1.44
N ALA A 16 13.50 -1.25 0.40
CA ALA A 16 12.89 -1.22 -0.93
C ALA A 16 12.52 -2.61 -1.49
N PRO A 17 13.32 -3.68 -1.30
CA PRO A 17 12.91 -5.03 -1.73
C PRO A 17 11.65 -5.54 -0.98
N MET A 18 11.47 -5.20 0.31
CA MET A 18 10.27 -5.57 1.06
C MET A 18 9.06 -4.76 0.60
N VAL A 19 9.24 -3.46 0.32
CA VAL A 19 8.20 -2.60 -0.25
C VAL A 19 7.75 -3.16 -1.61
N ALA A 20 8.69 -3.50 -2.49
CA ALA A 20 8.40 -4.13 -3.80
C ALA A 20 7.61 -5.44 -3.64
N LYS A 21 8.03 -6.31 -2.73
CA LYS A 21 7.33 -7.57 -2.42
C LYS A 21 5.92 -7.32 -1.90
N THR A 22 5.73 -6.28 -1.07
CA THR A 22 4.41 -5.87 -0.55
C THR A 22 3.48 -5.46 -1.68
N VAL A 23 3.92 -4.62 -2.60
CA VAL A 23 3.13 -4.19 -3.78
C VAL A 23 2.78 -5.39 -4.64
N ALA A 24 3.75 -6.27 -4.94
CA ALA A 24 3.52 -7.47 -5.72
C ALA A 24 2.49 -8.41 -5.06
N MET A 25 2.57 -8.60 -3.75
CA MET A 25 1.62 -9.42 -2.99
C MET A 25 0.23 -8.79 -2.92
N ALA A 26 0.12 -7.46 -2.84
CA ALA A 26 -1.15 -6.73 -2.82
C ALA A 26 -1.86 -6.82 -4.18
N ILE A 27 -1.14 -6.69 -5.29
CA ILE A 27 -1.69 -6.90 -6.65
C ILE A 27 -2.12 -8.36 -6.83
N GLY A 28 -1.32 -9.33 -6.38
CA GLY A 28 -1.66 -10.75 -6.26
C GLY A 28 -1.85 -11.51 -7.58
N ASP A 29 -1.93 -10.83 -8.72
CA ASP A 29 -2.08 -11.42 -10.05
C ASP A 29 -0.80 -11.27 -10.88
N GLN A 30 -0.17 -12.39 -11.23
CA GLN A 30 1.10 -12.39 -11.96
C GLN A 30 0.96 -11.76 -13.35
N LYS A 31 -0.16 -11.97 -14.05
CA LYS A 31 -0.38 -11.40 -15.37
C LYS A 31 -0.51 -9.87 -15.29
N ALA A 32 -1.23 -9.36 -14.28
CA ALA A 32 -1.31 -7.93 -14.02
C ALA A 32 0.07 -7.35 -13.69
N LEU A 33 0.88 -8.02 -12.86
CA LEU A 33 2.25 -7.61 -12.52
C LEU A 33 3.13 -7.54 -13.76
N CYS A 34 3.15 -8.60 -14.61
CA CYS A 34 3.92 -8.61 -15.84
C CYS A 34 3.46 -7.53 -16.82
N ASN A 35 2.14 -7.30 -16.93
CA ASN A 35 1.59 -6.24 -17.75
C ASN A 35 1.98 -4.84 -17.26
N TYR A 36 2.03 -4.65 -15.95
CA TYR A 36 2.33 -3.37 -15.31
C TYR A 36 3.84 -3.09 -15.24
N CYS A 37 4.63 -4.05 -14.75
CA CYS A 37 6.05 -3.87 -14.42
C CYS A 37 7.03 -4.70 -15.27
N GLY A 38 6.55 -5.48 -16.26
CA GLY A 38 7.36 -6.40 -17.04
C GLY A 38 7.59 -7.74 -16.35
N ASP A 39 8.26 -8.67 -17.06
CA ASP A 39 8.45 -10.04 -16.56
C ASP A 39 9.30 -10.08 -15.27
N ASP A 40 10.28 -9.18 -15.16
CA ASP A 40 11.11 -9.01 -13.95
C ASP A 40 10.46 -7.99 -12.98
N TYR A 41 9.14 -8.08 -12.75
CA TYR A 41 8.37 -7.10 -11.98
C TYR A 41 8.94 -6.81 -10.59
N LEU A 42 9.54 -7.78 -9.89
CA LEU A 42 10.16 -7.53 -8.58
C LEU A 42 11.39 -6.63 -8.67
N VAL A 43 12.18 -6.75 -9.75
CA VAL A 43 13.31 -5.86 -10.01
C VAL A 43 12.79 -4.44 -10.28
N THR A 44 11.80 -4.33 -11.17
CA THR A 44 11.17 -3.04 -11.52
C THR A 44 10.52 -2.37 -10.31
N LEU A 45 9.76 -3.13 -9.51
CA LEU A 45 9.13 -2.62 -8.28
C LEU A 45 10.18 -2.21 -7.24
N THR A 46 11.31 -2.92 -7.14
CA THR A 46 12.39 -2.54 -6.23
C THR A 46 13.04 -1.22 -6.66
N GLU A 47 13.21 -1.01 -7.96
CA GLU A 47 13.71 0.27 -8.51
C GLU A 47 12.72 1.41 -8.24
N LEU A 48 11.42 1.17 -8.43
CA LEU A 48 10.35 2.10 -8.06
C LEU A 48 10.40 2.43 -6.57
N ALA A 49 10.57 1.42 -5.70
CA ALA A 49 10.60 1.61 -4.26
C ALA A 49 11.84 2.39 -3.77
N ARG A 50 12.98 2.26 -4.45
CA ARG A 50 14.19 3.06 -4.16
C ARG A 50 14.09 4.52 -4.59
N ASN A 51 13.23 4.82 -5.56
CA ASN A 51 13.06 6.16 -6.09
C ASN A 51 12.13 6.97 -5.18
N THR A 52 12.53 8.20 -4.82
CA THR A 52 11.80 9.05 -3.88
C THR A 52 10.57 9.75 -4.49
N ALA A 53 10.41 9.72 -5.81
CA ALA A 53 9.36 10.43 -6.54
C ALA A 53 8.30 9.49 -7.14
N THR A 54 8.18 8.26 -6.67
CA THR A 54 7.18 7.29 -7.15
C THR A 54 6.14 7.00 -6.08
N GLN A 55 4.96 6.53 -6.49
CA GLN A 55 3.90 6.13 -5.57
C GLN A 55 4.27 4.93 -4.68
N TYR A 56 5.25 4.14 -5.08
CA TYR A 56 5.76 2.98 -4.31
C TYR A 56 7.04 3.27 -3.52
N SER A 57 7.48 4.53 -3.44
CA SER A 57 8.69 4.92 -2.72
C SER A 57 8.70 4.42 -1.27
N TYR A 58 9.88 4.00 -0.79
CA TYR A 58 10.09 3.70 0.63
C TYR A 58 9.73 4.89 1.54
N ASN A 59 9.81 6.14 1.06
CA ASN A 59 9.41 7.33 1.80
C ASN A 59 7.93 7.33 2.21
N TYR A 60 7.10 6.57 1.52
CA TYR A 60 5.66 6.44 1.77
C TYR A 60 5.32 5.12 2.44
N ALA A 61 6.31 4.36 2.92
CA ALA A 61 6.10 3.05 3.50
C ALA A 61 6.41 2.99 5.00
N LEU A 62 5.69 2.10 5.69
CA LEU A 62 6.02 1.64 7.03
C LEU A 62 6.34 0.15 6.98
N ILE A 63 7.27 -0.28 7.82
CA ILE A 63 7.70 -1.67 7.98
C ILE A 63 7.25 -2.17 9.34
N ALA A 64 6.67 -3.37 9.38
CA ALA A 64 6.44 -4.10 10.62
C ALA A 64 7.54 -5.13 10.84
N GLU A 65 8.03 -5.19 12.07
CA GLU A 65 8.97 -6.20 12.55
C GLU A 65 8.31 -6.98 13.69
N VAL A 66 8.52 -8.31 13.69
CA VAL A 66 8.15 -9.22 14.78
C VAL A 66 9.43 -9.76 15.37
N ASP A 67 9.69 -9.44 16.65
CA ASP A 67 10.93 -9.81 17.35
C ASP A 67 12.22 -9.45 16.56
N GLY A 68 12.20 -8.29 15.87
CA GLY A 68 13.31 -7.78 15.09
C GLY A 68 13.44 -8.34 13.67
N VAL A 69 12.48 -9.17 13.23
CA VAL A 69 12.45 -9.72 11.86
C VAL A 69 11.38 -9.02 11.06
N VAL A 70 11.72 -8.54 9.86
CA VAL A 70 10.76 -7.88 8.95
C VAL A 70 9.64 -8.85 8.58
N ALA A 71 8.41 -8.45 8.89
CA ALA A 71 7.21 -9.29 8.79
C ALA A 71 6.20 -8.80 7.74
N GLY A 72 6.25 -7.52 7.37
CA GLY A 72 5.31 -6.93 6.42
C GLY A 72 5.58 -5.46 6.20
N ALA A 73 4.87 -4.88 5.24
CA ALA A 73 4.91 -3.45 4.99
C ALA A 73 3.55 -2.91 4.56
N ILE A 74 3.39 -1.60 4.65
CA ILE A 74 2.25 -0.83 4.15
C ILE A 74 2.79 0.38 3.40
N VAL A 75 2.18 0.69 2.26
CA VAL A 75 2.53 1.82 1.39
C VAL A 75 1.31 2.69 1.20
N GLY A 76 1.48 4.01 1.28
CA GLY A 76 0.40 4.94 0.97
C GLY A 76 0.83 6.38 1.07
N TYR A 77 0.07 7.26 0.44
CA TYR A 77 0.43 8.66 0.20
C TYR A 77 -0.81 9.56 0.18
N ASP A 78 -0.61 10.87 0.24
CA ASP A 78 -1.69 11.83 0.03
C ASP A 78 -2.24 11.68 -1.41
N GLY A 79 -3.54 11.40 -1.55
CA GLY A 79 -4.20 11.25 -2.84
C GLY A 79 -4.03 12.47 -3.76
N ALA A 80 -3.82 13.66 -3.20
CA ALA A 80 -3.50 14.86 -3.97
C ALA A 80 -2.17 14.76 -4.75
N LEU A 81 -1.27 13.88 -4.31
CA LEU A 81 0.04 13.66 -4.95
C LEU A 81 0.00 12.60 -6.06
N LEU A 82 -1.12 11.89 -6.27
CA LEU A 82 -1.21 10.77 -7.21
C LEU A 82 -0.64 11.12 -8.58
N GLY A 83 -1.03 12.24 -9.16
CA GLY A 83 -0.57 12.64 -10.50
C GLY A 83 0.95 12.79 -10.57
N ALA A 84 1.55 13.50 -9.63
CA ALA A 84 2.99 13.74 -9.59
C ALA A 84 3.78 12.44 -9.34
N LEU A 85 3.32 11.61 -8.39
CA LEU A 85 3.96 10.33 -8.07
C LEU A 85 3.84 9.32 -9.21
N ARG A 86 2.71 9.35 -9.93
CA ARG A 86 2.48 8.51 -11.11
C ARG A 86 3.38 8.89 -12.26
N GLU A 87 3.61 10.18 -12.50
CA GLU A 87 4.60 10.63 -13.48
C GLU A 87 6.01 10.12 -13.15
N GLY A 88 6.41 10.17 -11.89
CA GLY A 88 7.66 9.57 -11.42
C GLY A 88 7.71 8.06 -11.67
N THR A 89 6.64 7.34 -11.36
CA THR A 89 6.48 5.91 -11.62
C THR A 89 6.60 5.62 -13.12
N PHE A 90 5.89 6.36 -13.97
CA PHE A 90 5.95 6.20 -15.43
C PHE A 90 7.34 6.50 -15.99
N GLY A 91 8.06 7.47 -15.42
CA GLY A 91 9.44 7.76 -15.77
C GLY A 91 10.37 6.57 -15.52
N VAL A 92 10.21 5.85 -14.42
CA VAL A 92 10.94 4.61 -14.14
C VAL A 92 10.52 3.51 -15.11
N LEU A 93 9.20 3.25 -15.26
CA LEU A 93 8.70 2.19 -16.14
C LEU A 93 9.15 2.38 -17.60
N ARG A 94 9.14 3.61 -18.09
CA ARG A 94 9.65 3.89 -19.46
C ARG A 94 11.11 3.49 -19.62
N ARG A 95 11.95 3.69 -18.59
CA ARG A 95 13.36 3.32 -18.64
C ARG A 95 13.59 1.82 -18.47
N THR A 96 12.81 1.16 -17.63
CA THR A 96 13.02 -0.26 -17.28
C THR A 96 12.34 -1.23 -18.24
N ILE A 97 11.12 -0.93 -18.69
CA ILE A 97 10.32 -1.83 -19.54
C ILE A 97 9.92 -1.22 -20.89
N GLY A 98 10.35 0.03 -21.18
CA GLY A 98 10.14 0.70 -22.48
C GLY A 98 8.71 1.13 -22.76
N ARG A 99 7.79 1.05 -21.80
CA ARG A 99 6.37 1.39 -21.98
C ARG A 99 5.76 2.03 -20.72
N ILE A 100 4.59 2.65 -20.91
CA ILE A 100 3.76 3.19 -19.83
C ILE A 100 2.43 2.45 -19.87
N PRO A 101 1.99 1.84 -18.75
CA PRO A 101 0.67 1.22 -18.67
C PRO A 101 -0.42 2.29 -18.62
N THR A 102 -1.60 1.94 -19.17
CA THR A 102 -2.82 2.73 -18.92
C THR A 102 -3.46 2.22 -17.64
N ILE A 103 -3.68 3.11 -16.68
CA ILE A 103 -4.25 2.77 -15.38
C ILE A 103 -5.19 3.89 -14.93
N ALA A 104 -6.35 3.53 -14.39
CA ALA A 104 -7.31 4.48 -13.83
C ALA A 104 -6.81 5.06 -12.50
N ASP A 105 -7.33 6.22 -12.12
CA ASP A 105 -7.04 6.84 -10.83
C ASP A 105 -7.82 6.11 -9.73
N GLU A 106 -7.09 5.51 -8.79
CA GLU A 106 -7.64 4.77 -7.65
C GLU A 106 -7.95 5.66 -6.45
N THR A 107 -7.38 6.87 -6.40
CA THR A 107 -7.57 7.85 -5.32
C THR A 107 -7.61 9.27 -5.87
N GLU A 108 -7.93 10.22 -5.00
CA GLU A 108 -8.01 11.65 -5.32
C GLU A 108 -7.65 12.51 -4.08
N ALA A 109 -7.51 13.81 -4.27
CA ALA A 109 -7.30 14.74 -3.17
C ALA A 109 -8.41 14.65 -2.11
N GLY A 110 -8.04 14.74 -0.84
CA GLY A 110 -8.96 14.71 0.29
C GLY A 110 -8.90 13.42 1.11
N GLU A 111 -8.12 12.43 0.69
CA GLU A 111 -7.81 11.25 1.48
C GLU A 111 -6.30 10.94 1.47
N TYR A 112 -5.80 10.39 2.57
CA TYR A 112 -4.50 9.74 2.61
C TYR A 112 -4.71 8.30 2.18
N TYR A 113 -4.18 7.94 1.03
CA TYR A 113 -4.50 6.68 0.36
C TYR A 113 -3.57 5.56 0.80
N LEU A 114 -4.16 4.45 1.29
CA LEU A 114 -3.48 3.19 1.52
C LEU A 114 -3.46 2.43 0.19
N ASP A 115 -2.31 2.42 -0.46
CA ASP A 115 -2.11 1.79 -1.78
C ASP A 115 -1.93 0.27 -1.65
N SER A 116 -0.97 -0.16 -0.84
CA SER A 116 -0.61 -1.57 -0.72
C SER A 116 -0.29 -1.95 0.72
N ILE A 117 -0.72 -3.15 1.13
CA ILE A 117 -0.33 -3.77 2.40
C ILE A 117 -0.14 -5.27 2.21
N ALA A 118 0.92 -5.82 2.77
CA ALA A 118 1.12 -7.25 2.84
C ALA A 118 1.88 -7.68 4.10
N VAL A 119 1.55 -8.87 4.59
CA VAL A 119 2.23 -9.57 5.67
C VAL A 119 2.76 -10.89 5.13
N LEU A 120 4.03 -11.17 5.40
CA LEU A 120 4.67 -12.41 4.98
C LEU A 120 3.92 -13.62 5.57
N PRO A 121 3.79 -14.72 4.82
CA PRO A 121 2.95 -15.86 5.21
C PRO A 121 3.22 -16.37 6.63
N GLU A 122 4.49 -16.45 7.03
CA GLU A 122 4.96 -16.94 8.31
C GLU A 122 4.56 -16.06 9.52
N PHE A 123 4.19 -14.79 9.27
CA PHE A 123 3.76 -13.82 10.29
C PHE A 123 2.26 -13.52 10.28
N ARG A 124 1.50 -14.22 9.42
CA ARG A 124 0.04 -14.03 9.36
C ARG A 124 -0.63 -14.56 10.64
N GLY A 125 -1.82 -14.02 10.91
CA GLY A 125 -2.60 -14.42 12.10
C GLY A 125 -2.08 -13.87 13.44
N GLN A 126 -0.97 -13.13 13.44
CA GLN A 126 -0.34 -12.57 14.65
C GLN A 126 -0.73 -11.10 14.92
N GLY A 127 -1.60 -10.51 14.10
CA GLY A 127 -2.04 -9.11 14.28
C GLY A 127 -1.20 -8.07 13.53
N VAL A 128 -0.16 -8.47 12.79
CA VAL A 128 0.78 -7.56 12.10
C VAL A 128 0.07 -6.58 11.16
N ALA A 129 -0.90 -7.04 10.36
CA ALA A 129 -1.65 -6.16 9.46
C ALA A 129 -2.45 -5.08 10.23
N ARG A 130 -3.03 -5.43 11.37
CA ARG A 130 -3.74 -4.49 12.25
C ARG A 130 -2.82 -3.40 12.76
N GLU A 131 -1.63 -3.77 13.24
CA GLU A 131 -0.63 -2.82 13.74
C GLU A 131 -0.14 -1.88 12.62
N LEU A 132 0.14 -2.41 11.41
CA LEU A 132 0.51 -1.61 10.25
C LEU A 132 -0.57 -0.59 9.90
N ILE A 133 -1.85 -1.01 9.78
CA ILE A 133 -2.95 -0.13 9.42
C ILE A 133 -3.16 0.93 10.52
N THR A 134 -3.12 0.54 11.79
CA THR A 134 -3.27 1.46 12.92
C THR A 134 -2.16 2.52 12.91
N ALA A 135 -0.89 2.12 12.75
CA ALA A 135 0.24 3.04 12.67
C ALA A 135 0.12 3.98 11.46
N PHE A 136 -0.31 3.46 10.31
CA PHE A 136 -0.52 4.22 9.08
C PHE A 136 -1.61 5.29 9.26
N CYS A 137 -2.76 4.92 9.82
CA CYS A 137 -3.85 5.86 10.09
C CYS A 137 -3.42 6.94 11.10
N ASN A 138 -2.73 6.54 12.18
CA ASN A 138 -2.22 7.48 13.18
C ASN A 138 -1.24 8.49 12.55
N LYS A 139 -0.33 8.04 11.67
CA LYS A 139 0.57 8.90 10.92
C LYS A 139 -0.22 9.90 10.07
N ALA A 140 -1.16 9.43 9.25
CA ALA A 140 -1.97 10.28 8.38
C ALA A 140 -2.73 11.35 9.17
N PHE A 141 -3.38 10.97 10.28
CA PHE A 141 -4.13 11.91 11.12
C PHE A 141 -3.22 12.91 11.87
N ALA A 142 -2.02 12.47 12.30
CA ALA A 142 -1.03 13.36 12.90
C ALA A 142 -0.47 14.38 11.90
N GLU A 143 -0.41 14.05 10.62
CA GLU A 143 -0.04 14.94 9.51
C GLU A 143 -1.20 15.87 9.06
N GLY A 144 -2.37 15.77 9.70
CA GLY A 144 -3.51 16.66 9.46
C GLY A 144 -4.51 16.18 8.41
N HIS A 145 -4.33 14.98 7.85
CA HIS A 145 -5.31 14.38 6.95
C HIS A 145 -6.59 14.05 7.73
N LYS A 146 -7.74 14.25 7.10
CA LYS A 146 -9.04 14.01 7.75
C LYS A 146 -9.57 12.60 7.48
N ARG A 147 -9.09 11.97 6.43
CA ARG A 147 -9.56 10.65 5.97
C ARG A 147 -8.39 9.79 5.51
N VAL A 148 -8.46 8.51 5.79
CA VAL A 148 -7.65 7.47 5.17
C VAL A 148 -8.56 6.66 4.26
N GLY A 149 -8.19 6.55 2.97
CA GLY A 149 -8.94 5.79 1.96
C GLY A 149 -8.18 4.56 1.48
N LEU A 150 -8.91 3.57 0.98
CA LEU A 150 -8.36 2.38 0.35
C LEU A 150 -9.38 1.72 -0.57
N ILE A 151 -8.92 0.83 -1.45
CA ILE A 151 -9.80 -0.01 -2.27
C ILE A 151 -9.61 -1.49 -1.92
N VAL A 152 -10.70 -2.26 -2.02
CA VAL A 152 -10.73 -3.71 -1.71
C VAL A 152 -11.49 -4.45 -2.79
N ASP A 153 -10.93 -5.55 -3.30
CA ASP A 153 -11.64 -6.45 -4.21
C ASP A 153 -12.92 -6.99 -3.55
N PHE A 154 -14.01 -7.07 -4.32
CA PHE A 154 -15.31 -7.55 -3.85
C PHE A 154 -15.26 -8.94 -3.22
N ASN A 155 -14.31 -9.76 -3.66
CA ASN A 155 -14.13 -11.15 -3.19
C ASN A 155 -13.16 -11.24 -2.00
N ASN A 156 -12.47 -10.16 -1.61
CA ASN A 156 -11.54 -10.18 -0.49
C ASN A 156 -12.24 -9.92 0.85
N HIS A 157 -13.13 -10.85 1.23
CA HIS A 157 -13.88 -10.75 2.49
C HIS A 157 -13.00 -10.75 3.75
N GLY A 158 -11.76 -11.27 3.66
CA GLY A 158 -10.79 -11.24 4.75
C GLY A 158 -10.32 -9.81 5.03
N ALA A 159 -9.89 -9.11 4.01
CA ALA A 159 -9.48 -7.70 4.09
C ALA A 159 -10.66 -6.82 4.51
N GLU A 160 -11.82 -7.01 3.90
CA GLU A 160 -13.05 -6.29 4.25
C GLU A 160 -13.36 -6.38 5.75
N ARG A 161 -13.40 -7.60 6.32
CA ARG A 161 -13.63 -7.77 7.77
C ARG A 161 -12.57 -7.07 8.62
N LEU A 162 -11.30 -7.10 8.20
CA LEU A 162 -10.22 -6.43 8.92
C LEU A 162 -10.44 -4.92 8.93
N TYR A 163 -10.66 -4.30 7.77
CA TYR A 163 -10.88 -2.85 7.66
C TYR A 163 -12.14 -2.40 8.42
N THR A 164 -13.26 -3.11 8.27
CA THR A 164 -14.48 -2.81 9.03
C THR A 164 -14.24 -2.90 10.55
N SER A 165 -13.46 -3.89 11.02
CA SER A 165 -13.11 -4.04 12.44
C SER A 165 -12.21 -2.92 12.97
N LEU A 166 -11.60 -2.14 12.08
CA LEU A 166 -10.79 -0.96 12.37
C LEU A 166 -11.56 0.36 12.21
N GLY A 167 -12.86 0.28 11.87
CA GLY A 167 -13.74 1.43 11.73
C GLY A 167 -13.83 2.00 10.32
N PHE A 168 -13.23 1.37 9.32
CA PHE A 168 -13.44 1.79 7.93
C PHE A 168 -14.86 1.47 7.47
N GLU A 169 -15.44 2.39 6.71
CA GLU A 169 -16.78 2.28 6.15
C GLU A 169 -16.73 2.27 4.61
N ARG A 170 -17.66 1.54 3.98
CA ARG A 170 -17.81 1.58 2.52
C ARG A 170 -18.43 2.92 2.13
N VAL A 171 -17.74 3.69 1.29
CA VAL A 171 -18.21 4.99 0.79
C VAL A 171 -18.56 4.96 -0.69
N GLY A 172 -18.17 3.91 -1.41
CA GLY A 172 -18.46 3.79 -2.84
C GLY A 172 -17.72 2.66 -3.51
N THR A 173 -17.46 2.84 -4.80
CA THR A 173 -16.66 1.90 -5.62
C THR A 173 -15.69 2.66 -6.51
N ARG A 174 -14.57 2.02 -6.86
CA ARG A 174 -13.57 2.50 -7.82
C ARG A 174 -13.31 1.40 -8.85
N ILE A 175 -12.72 1.77 -9.98
CA ILE A 175 -12.23 0.81 -10.99
C ILE A 175 -10.72 0.82 -10.91
N PHE A 176 -10.12 -0.36 -10.77
CA PHE A 176 -8.68 -0.54 -10.76
C PHE A 176 -8.32 -1.82 -11.51
N PHE A 177 -7.39 -1.76 -12.46
CA PHE A 177 -7.07 -2.85 -13.40
C PHE A 177 -8.31 -3.49 -14.03
N ASP A 178 -9.27 -2.67 -14.50
CA ASP A 178 -10.55 -3.08 -15.07
C ASP A 178 -11.49 -3.86 -14.13
N HIS A 179 -11.14 -3.97 -12.84
CA HIS A 179 -11.97 -4.58 -11.80
C HIS A 179 -12.68 -3.52 -10.97
N LYS A 180 -13.94 -3.78 -10.63
CA LYS A 180 -14.70 -2.94 -9.69
C LYS A 180 -14.33 -3.33 -8.26
N MET A 181 -13.89 -2.35 -7.48
CA MET A 181 -13.43 -2.48 -6.10
C MET A 181 -14.36 -1.71 -5.16
N TRP A 182 -14.51 -2.15 -3.93
CA TRP A 182 -15.09 -1.33 -2.86
C TRP A 182 -14.12 -0.21 -2.50
N HIS A 183 -14.62 1.01 -2.35
CA HIS A 183 -13.89 2.14 -1.76
C HIS A 183 -14.29 2.26 -0.30
N PHE A 184 -13.32 2.17 0.60
CA PHE A 184 -13.46 2.32 2.03
C PHE A 184 -12.76 3.57 2.52
N GLN A 185 -13.33 4.21 3.54
CA GLN A 185 -12.69 5.34 4.21
C GLN A 185 -12.82 5.21 5.74
N LEU A 186 -11.81 5.73 6.44
CA LEU A 186 -11.82 5.96 7.89
C LEU A 186 -11.63 7.45 8.12
N GLU A 187 -12.55 8.07 8.85
CA GLU A 187 -12.44 9.48 9.22
C GLU A 187 -11.69 9.65 10.55
N ALA A 188 -10.93 10.75 10.67
CA ALA A 188 -10.34 11.15 11.93
C ALA A 188 -11.46 11.46 12.95
N LEU A 189 -11.33 10.90 14.14
CA LEU A 189 -12.25 11.25 15.23
C LEU A 189 -12.10 12.75 15.51
N HIS A 190 -13.19 13.48 15.38
CA HIS A 190 -13.25 14.88 15.83
C HIS A 190 -13.02 14.90 17.35
N LYS A 191 -11.90 15.48 17.79
CA LYS A 191 -11.69 15.82 19.19
C LYS A 191 -12.39 17.13 19.53
#